data_c47bb521c1b4f109a39e8f6b79361105
#
_entry.id   c47bb521c1b4f109a39e8f6b79361105
#
_cell.length_a   1.000
_cell.length_b   1.000
_cell.length_c   1.000
_cell.angle_alpha   90.00
_cell.angle_beta   90.00
_cell.angle_gamma   90.00
#
_symmetry.space_group_name_H-M   'P 1'
#
loop_
_entity.id
_entity.type
_entity.pdbx_description
1 polymer ?
#
loop_
_entity_poly.entity_id
_entity_poly.type
_entity_poly.pdbx_seq_one_letter_code
_entity_poly.pdbx_strand_id
1 'polypeptide(L)'
;MGKPEFERLPVYQVSEKLANEIWRLVQDWDEFNKDSLGKQIIISADCIGANIAAGTVQEQQYNQNLVRQARGCLYETIHALRLAWNRKLITENQAKKIKPIIDELSSKLNAYLKSLGS
;
A
#
# COMPACT_ATOMS: atom_id res chain seq x y z
N MET A 1 -21.09 15.80 8.39
CA MET A 1 -19.78 16.10 7.78
C MET A 1 -19.55 15.24 6.57
N GLY A 2 -19.16 15.83 5.44
CA GLY A 2 -18.80 15.06 4.25
C GLY A 2 -17.48 14.31 4.43
N LYS A 3 -17.28 13.27 3.63
CA LYS A 3 -16.02 12.53 3.62
C LYS A 3 -14.91 13.42 3.04
N PRO A 4 -13.67 13.31 3.55
CA PRO A 4 -12.53 13.96 2.92
C PRO A 4 -12.39 13.57 1.46
N GLU A 5 -11.87 14.48 0.65
CA GLU A 5 -11.75 14.27 -0.80
C GLU A 5 -10.96 13.02 -1.16
N PHE A 6 -9.87 12.71 -0.42
CA PHE A 6 -9.02 11.57 -0.74
C PHE A 6 -9.78 10.24 -0.70
N GLU A 7 -10.80 10.12 0.14
CA GLU A 7 -11.57 8.87 0.25
C GLU A 7 -12.33 8.53 -1.03
N ARG A 8 -12.54 9.49 -1.92
CA ARG A 8 -13.22 9.29 -3.21
C ARG A 8 -12.26 8.87 -4.32
N LEU A 9 -10.94 9.00 -4.10
CA LEU A 9 -9.95 8.66 -5.11
C LEU A 9 -9.84 7.14 -5.24
N PRO A 10 -10.03 6.59 -6.45
CA PRO A 10 -9.88 5.14 -6.65
C PRO A 10 -8.51 4.62 -6.22
N VAL A 11 -7.44 5.38 -6.46
CA VAL A 11 -6.08 4.98 -6.06
C VAL A 11 -5.97 4.85 -4.53
N TYR A 12 -6.62 5.76 -3.78
CA TYR A 12 -6.65 5.65 -2.32
C TYR A 12 -7.43 4.41 -1.88
N GLN A 13 -8.60 4.19 -2.47
CA GLN A 13 -9.46 3.07 -2.11
C GLN A 13 -8.75 1.72 -2.29
N VAL A 14 -7.98 1.58 -3.36
CA VAL A 14 -7.19 0.35 -3.58
C VAL A 14 -6.04 0.25 -2.58
N SER A 15 -5.40 1.38 -2.23
CA SER A 15 -4.34 1.37 -1.22
C SER A 15 -4.88 0.94 0.14
N GLU A 16 -6.07 1.39 0.50
CA GLU A 16 -6.74 0.99 1.74
C GLU A 16 -7.07 -0.50 1.73
N LYS A 17 -7.57 -0.99 0.59
CA LYS A 17 -7.86 -2.42 0.42
C LYS A 17 -6.60 -3.26 0.63
N LEU A 18 -5.47 -2.85 0.04
CA LEU A 18 -4.21 -3.56 0.23
C LEU A 18 -3.78 -3.55 1.69
N ALA A 19 -3.83 -2.38 2.34
CA ALA A 19 -3.43 -2.25 3.74
C ALA A 19 -4.24 -3.18 4.64
N ASN A 20 -5.55 -3.27 4.42
CA ASN A 20 -6.42 -4.14 5.20
C ASN A 20 -6.15 -5.62 4.93
N GLU A 21 -5.86 -6.00 3.70
CA GLU A 21 -5.47 -7.38 3.38
C GLU A 21 -4.14 -7.75 4.03
N ILE A 22 -3.17 -6.85 4.03
CA ILE A 22 -1.89 -7.05 4.71
C ILE A 22 -2.10 -7.20 6.23
N TRP A 23 -2.95 -6.36 6.81
CA TRP A 23 -3.29 -6.47 8.24
C TRP A 23 -3.82 -7.87 8.58
N ARG A 24 -4.79 -8.36 7.80
CA ARG A 24 -5.37 -9.69 8.02
C ARG A 24 -4.34 -10.80 7.84
N LEU A 25 -3.48 -10.68 6.83
CA LEU A 25 -2.43 -11.65 6.55
C LEU A 25 -1.51 -11.85 7.75
N VAL A 26 -1.06 -10.75 8.35
CA VAL A 26 -0.10 -10.77 9.45
C VAL A 26 -0.70 -11.35 10.74
N GLN A 27 -2.03 -11.26 10.90
CA GLN A 27 -2.68 -11.77 12.11
C GLN A 27 -2.45 -13.26 12.33
N ASP A 28 -2.22 -14.02 11.27
CA ASP A 28 -2.01 -15.47 11.36
C ASP A 28 -0.55 -15.86 11.63
N TRP A 29 0.36 -14.89 11.65
CA TRP A 29 1.78 -15.17 11.88
C TRP A 29 2.06 -15.37 13.37
N ASP A 30 3.14 -16.11 13.69
CA ASP A 30 3.60 -16.25 15.07
C ASP A 30 4.16 -14.92 15.60
N GLU A 31 4.30 -14.81 16.92
CA GLU A 31 4.70 -13.57 17.58
C GLU A 31 6.01 -13.01 17.07
N PHE A 32 7.03 -13.88 16.86
CA PHE A 32 8.33 -13.40 16.38
C PHE A 32 8.20 -12.72 15.01
N ASN A 33 7.47 -13.35 14.09
CA ASN A 33 7.29 -12.81 12.75
C ASN A 33 6.35 -11.61 12.71
N LYS A 34 5.33 -11.58 13.58
CA LYS A 34 4.49 -10.38 13.74
C LYS A 34 5.33 -9.19 14.19
N ASP A 35 6.22 -9.40 15.17
CA ASP A 35 7.01 -8.32 15.78
C ASP A 35 8.17 -7.87 14.90
N SER A 36 8.56 -8.65 13.91
CA SER A 36 9.64 -8.29 13.00
C SER A 36 9.10 -7.89 11.63
N LEU A 37 9.03 -8.82 10.68
CA LEU A 37 8.57 -8.52 9.31
C LEU A 37 7.11 -8.04 9.29
N GLY A 38 6.27 -8.54 10.20
CA GLY A 38 4.86 -8.14 10.29
C GLY A 38 4.70 -6.65 10.52
N LYS A 39 5.43 -6.08 11.46
CA LYS A 39 5.40 -4.64 11.72
C LYS A 39 5.87 -3.84 10.51
N GLN A 40 6.94 -4.28 9.88
CA GLN A 40 7.50 -3.58 8.71
C GLN A 40 6.51 -3.55 7.55
N ILE A 41 5.87 -4.68 7.23
CA ILE A 41 4.97 -4.75 6.10
C ILE A 41 3.68 -3.96 6.35
N ILE A 42 3.17 -3.96 7.58
CA ILE A 42 2.00 -3.17 7.96
C ILE A 42 2.31 -1.68 7.81
N ILE A 43 3.45 -1.23 8.33
CA ILE A 43 3.86 0.18 8.23
C ILE A 43 4.00 0.59 6.76
N SER A 44 4.65 -0.23 5.94
CA SER A 44 4.84 0.08 4.52
C SER A 44 3.49 0.16 3.78
N ALA A 45 2.60 -0.80 4.03
CA ALA A 45 1.30 -0.81 3.37
C ALA A 45 0.43 0.37 3.79
N ASP A 46 0.41 0.69 5.09
CA ASP A 46 -0.36 1.82 5.61
C ASP A 46 0.18 3.15 5.08
N CYS A 47 1.49 3.24 4.86
CA CYS A 47 2.16 4.45 4.37
C CYS A 47 1.70 4.85 2.97
N ILE A 48 1.28 3.89 2.14
CA ILE A 48 0.83 4.18 0.76
C ILE A 48 -0.34 5.15 0.79
N GLY A 49 -1.41 4.77 1.47
CA GLY A 49 -2.62 5.59 1.55
C GLY A 49 -2.39 6.89 2.31
N ALA A 50 -1.55 6.86 3.35
CA ALA A 50 -1.23 8.07 4.12
C ALA A 50 -0.60 9.15 3.23
N ASN A 51 0.33 8.77 2.37
CA ASN A 51 0.99 9.71 1.44
C ASN A 51 0.03 10.21 0.36
N ILE A 52 -0.85 9.34 -0.15
CA ILE A 52 -1.87 9.76 -1.12
C ILE A 52 -2.79 10.79 -0.47
N ALA A 53 -3.30 10.50 0.71
CA ALA A 53 -4.20 11.38 1.45
C ALA A 53 -3.55 12.74 1.74
N ALA A 54 -2.34 12.72 2.27
CA ALA A 54 -1.60 13.94 2.60
C ALA A 54 -1.38 14.82 1.36
N GLY A 55 -1.14 14.21 0.21
CA GLY A 55 -0.90 14.93 -1.04
C GLY A 55 -2.10 15.73 -1.52
N THR A 56 -3.32 15.26 -1.25
CA THR A 56 -4.54 15.92 -1.75
C THR A 56 -4.76 17.32 -1.19
N VAL A 57 -4.14 17.64 -0.05
CA VAL A 57 -4.26 18.97 0.57
C VAL A 57 -3.03 19.85 0.31
N GLN A 58 -2.14 19.43 -0.59
CA GLN A 58 -0.91 20.13 -0.92
C GLN A 58 -0.99 20.72 -2.34
N GLU A 59 -0.10 21.66 -2.63
CA GLU A 59 0.10 22.14 -3.98
C GLU A 59 0.61 21.02 -4.88
N GLN A 60 0.39 21.16 -6.18
CA GLN A 60 0.64 20.09 -7.15
C GLN A 60 2.04 19.46 -7.03
N GLN A 61 3.08 20.27 -6.88
CA GLN A 61 4.45 19.78 -6.80
C GLN A 61 4.66 18.91 -5.53
N TYR A 62 4.14 19.36 -4.40
CA TYR A 62 4.21 18.59 -3.15
C TYR A 62 3.37 17.33 -3.24
N ASN A 63 2.21 17.41 -3.89
CA ASN A 63 1.38 16.24 -4.14
C ASN A 63 2.15 15.19 -4.95
N GLN A 64 2.81 15.60 -6.05
CA GLN A 64 3.64 14.71 -6.84
C GLN A 64 4.69 13.99 -5.98
N ASN A 65 5.38 14.74 -5.13
CA ASN A 65 6.42 14.18 -4.27
C ASN A 65 5.85 13.15 -3.28
N LEU A 66 4.70 13.45 -2.68
CA LEU A 66 4.06 12.53 -1.75
C LEU A 66 3.54 11.27 -2.45
N VAL A 67 3.03 11.40 -3.67
CA VAL A 67 2.60 10.24 -4.45
C VAL A 67 3.80 9.37 -4.87
N ARG A 68 4.95 9.97 -5.17
CA ARG A 68 6.18 9.21 -5.40
C ARG A 68 6.62 8.46 -4.15
N GLN A 69 6.47 9.07 -2.96
CA GLN A 69 6.72 8.38 -1.69
C GLN A 69 5.75 7.22 -1.49
N ALA A 70 4.48 7.40 -1.84
CA ALA A 70 3.49 6.31 -1.80
C ALA A 70 3.95 5.15 -2.69
N ARG A 71 4.45 5.43 -3.89
CA ARG A 71 4.98 4.40 -4.78
C ARG A 71 6.18 3.68 -4.15
N GLY A 72 7.05 4.43 -3.46
CA GLY A 72 8.15 3.84 -2.71
C GLY A 72 7.66 2.89 -1.62
N CYS A 73 6.63 3.30 -0.88
CA CYS A 73 6.01 2.45 0.14
C CYS A 73 5.42 1.17 -0.46
N LEU A 74 4.84 1.27 -1.66
CA LEU A 74 4.33 0.08 -2.37
C LEU A 74 5.47 -0.89 -2.69
N TYR A 75 6.59 -0.39 -3.19
CA TYR A 75 7.74 -1.26 -3.48
C TYR A 75 8.32 -1.88 -2.22
N GLU A 76 8.36 -1.14 -1.10
CA GLU A 76 8.75 -1.71 0.19
C GLU A 76 7.80 -2.82 0.61
N THR A 77 6.50 -2.64 0.39
CA THR A 77 5.49 -3.66 0.68
C THR A 77 5.70 -4.90 -0.18
N ILE A 78 5.95 -4.72 -1.47
CA ILE A 78 6.24 -5.82 -2.39
C ILE A 78 7.48 -6.58 -1.96
N HIS A 79 8.54 -5.86 -1.57
CA HIS A 79 9.76 -6.47 -1.06
C HIS A 79 9.48 -7.32 0.19
N ALA A 80 8.74 -6.77 1.14
CA ALA A 80 8.39 -7.49 2.36
C ALA A 80 7.54 -8.74 2.08
N LEU A 81 6.61 -8.65 1.12
CA LEU A 81 5.82 -9.80 0.68
C LEU A 81 6.69 -10.89 0.06
N ARG A 82 7.71 -10.50 -0.70
CA ARG A 82 8.67 -11.44 -1.26
C ARG A 82 9.44 -12.19 -0.16
N LEU A 83 9.87 -11.46 0.88
CA LEU A 83 10.52 -12.09 2.03
C LEU A 83 9.57 -13.04 2.75
N ALA A 84 8.32 -12.61 2.96
CA ALA A 84 7.31 -13.43 3.61
C ALA A 84 7.05 -14.72 2.83
N TRP A 85 6.97 -14.61 1.50
CA TRP A 85 6.82 -15.78 0.64
C TRP A 85 8.00 -16.74 0.77
N ASN A 86 9.23 -16.21 0.67
CA ASN A 86 10.45 -17.01 0.78
C ASN A 86 10.58 -17.70 2.14
N ARG A 87 10.06 -17.05 3.19
CA ARG A 87 10.10 -17.58 4.57
C ARG A 87 8.88 -18.45 4.89
N LYS A 88 8.02 -18.72 3.91
CA LYS A 88 6.83 -19.55 4.04
C LYS A 88 5.80 -19.03 5.02
N LEU A 89 5.71 -17.71 5.14
CA LEU A 89 4.72 -17.04 5.98
C LEU A 89 3.40 -16.79 5.25
N ILE A 90 3.38 -16.95 3.93
CA ILE A 90 2.22 -16.70 3.07
C ILE A 90 1.90 -17.98 2.31
N THR A 91 0.63 -18.36 2.30
CA THR A 91 0.16 -19.49 1.49
C THR A 91 -0.03 -19.06 0.03
N GLU A 92 -0.09 -20.05 -0.88
CA GLU A 92 -0.35 -19.78 -2.29
C GLU A 92 -1.69 -19.06 -2.49
N ASN A 93 -2.73 -19.46 -1.76
CA ASN A 93 -4.04 -18.80 -1.84
C ASN A 93 -3.99 -17.35 -1.41
N GLN A 94 -3.25 -17.06 -0.34
CA GLN A 94 -3.07 -15.69 0.12
C GLN A 94 -2.32 -14.85 -0.92
N ALA A 95 -1.28 -15.39 -1.52
CA ALA A 95 -0.53 -14.71 -2.57
C ALA A 95 -1.42 -14.41 -3.79
N LYS A 96 -2.25 -15.36 -4.20
CA LYS A 96 -3.20 -15.19 -5.32
C LYS A 96 -4.24 -14.11 -5.05
N LYS A 97 -4.62 -13.91 -3.79
CA LYS A 97 -5.58 -12.87 -3.41
C LYS A 97 -4.95 -11.49 -3.43
N ILE A 98 -3.70 -11.37 -3.01
CA ILE A 98 -3.01 -10.08 -2.85
C ILE A 98 -2.46 -9.56 -4.19
N LYS A 99 -1.96 -10.44 -5.05
CA LYS A 99 -1.32 -10.03 -6.30
C LYS A 99 -2.18 -9.12 -7.18
N PRO A 100 -3.47 -9.42 -7.44
CA PRO A 100 -4.30 -8.53 -8.25
C PRO A 100 -4.47 -7.15 -7.63
N ILE A 101 -4.53 -7.06 -6.30
CA ILE A 101 -4.65 -5.78 -5.60
C ILE A 101 -3.39 -4.94 -5.82
N ILE A 102 -2.22 -5.55 -5.72
CA ILE A 102 -0.94 -4.88 -5.97
C ILE A 102 -0.86 -4.40 -7.42
N ASP A 103 -1.23 -5.25 -8.37
CA ASP A 103 -1.20 -4.90 -9.79
C ASP A 103 -2.12 -3.71 -10.10
N GLU A 104 -3.33 -3.73 -9.53
CA GLU A 104 -4.27 -2.63 -9.69
C GLU A 104 -3.75 -1.34 -9.05
N LEU A 105 -3.21 -1.43 -7.84
CA LEU A 105 -2.67 -0.27 -7.14
C LEU A 105 -1.49 0.34 -7.89
N SER A 106 -0.57 -0.50 -8.36
CA SER A 106 0.58 -0.04 -9.15
C SER A 106 0.14 0.75 -10.39
N SER A 107 -0.82 0.19 -11.13
CA SER A 107 -1.37 0.83 -12.32
C SER A 107 -2.03 2.17 -11.99
N LYS A 108 -2.85 2.21 -10.93
CA LYS A 108 -3.57 3.42 -10.52
C LYS A 108 -2.62 4.48 -9.98
N LEU A 109 -1.57 4.09 -9.24
CA LEU A 109 -0.57 5.03 -8.74
C LEU A 109 0.17 5.71 -9.88
N ASN A 110 0.60 4.93 -10.88
CA ASN A 110 1.30 5.48 -12.02
C ASN A 110 0.40 6.41 -12.85
N ALA A 111 -0.87 6.04 -13.04
CA ALA A 111 -1.84 6.87 -13.74
C ALA A 111 -2.12 8.17 -12.97
N TYR A 112 -2.29 8.08 -11.66
CA TYR A 112 -2.54 9.24 -10.81
C TYR A 112 -1.35 10.20 -10.82
N LEU A 113 -0.13 9.67 -10.67
CA LEU A 113 1.08 10.48 -10.72
C LEU A 113 1.21 11.19 -12.07
N LYS A 114 0.92 10.49 -13.16
CA LYS A 114 0.93 11.06 -14.51
C LYS A 114 -0.09 12.20 -14.62
N SER A 115 -1.28 12.03 -14.04
CA SER A 115 -2.32 13.06 -14.05
C SER A 115 -1.89 14.33 -13.29
N LEU A 116 -0.93 14.21 -12.37
CA LEU A 116 -0.38 15.33 -11.63
C LEU A 116 0.79 16.01 -12.38
N GLY A 117 1.08 15.57 -13.60
CA GLY A 117 2.12 16.19 -14.41
C GLY A 117 3.51 15.59 -14.25
N SER A 118 3.58 14.40 -13.68
CA SER A 118 4.88 13.75 -13.45
C SER A 118 5.20 12.70 -14.51
#